data_aec504cca902d15caa5c80d424bae498
#
_entry.id   aec504cca902d15caa5c80d424bae498
#
_cell.length_a   1.000
_cell.length_b   1.000
_cell.length_c   1.000
_cell.angle_alpha   90.00
_cell.angle_beta   90.00
_cell.angle_gamma   90.00
#
_symmetry.space_group_name_H-M   'P 1'
#
loop_
_entity.id
_entity.type
_entity.pdbx_description
1 polymer ?
#
loop_
_entity_poly.entity_id
_entity_poly.type
_entity_poly.pdbx_seq_one_letter_code
_entity_poly.pdbx_strand_id
1 'polypeptide(L)'
;MPASPSVKATTPALAALLIGFLLILCSTPPPAHAAYATSGAIGTMHRSLGGNSGKLGPAVGPQRCTLIQKGCYQSFKHGSIHWTKATGAHATLGALRTAWKRSGWERGPLGYPTSNEYRSGSETRQKFQNGKIVWTAKSGAKVQVTKAPSSFAIKGSGFGHGVGMSQYGARGMAAAGKSSTQILQHYYTGAKVTTMSKNADASLKVQLLTGKKSVTITPRSGRLRVKAGSKTIESGSKVTIERTSSGSVKVTVGAKSYSGSKLTIEWQGTRYWKGSSATTVSVSGAQDGATGTYRHGRLEIGQLKGSLNVVNVVGLNKEYLPGIAEMPASWQSEALRSQAIASRTYAYRNLGAVKPACGCNVYDEVASQRFLGWTRENAADSGPWRKAVTATQTSSGSTVKSARVVTYKGGLIDAVYSSSAGSKTHSAAEVWGSAVPYLVSVDDSPSKYASAQNPNASWSVTAKQADMATAFGLADVRAVAVTKTGSGLVKTAKATSVKGKTESLTGDQLRTKLKLKSASFSVA
;
A
#
# COMPACT_ATOMS: atom_id res chain seq x y z
N MET A 1 49.63 36.53 10.41
CA MET A 1 51.07 36.46 10.81
C MET A 1 51.18 35.85 12.19
N PRO A 2 52.13 34.91 12.52
CA PRO A 2 53.08 34.21 11.68
C PRO A 2 52.79 32.69 11.67
N ALA A 3 53.03 31.93 10.65
CA ALA A 3 54.25 31.30 10.08
C ALA A 3 54.68 30.00 10.76
N SER A 4 54.64 28.95 9.94
CA SER A 4 55.17 27.60 10.18
C SER A 4 56.69 27.57 10.46
N PRO A 5 57.18 26.39 10.87
CA PRO A 5 58.32 25.89 10.08
C PRO A 5 58.23 24.39 9.67
N SER A 6 58.71 24.12 8.50
CA SER A 6 59.02 22.84 7.89
C SER A 6 60.32 22.26 8.48
N VAL A 7 60.38 20.95 8.61
CA VAL A 7 61.64 20.21 8.83
C VAL A 7 61.83 19.20 7.71
N LYS A 8 62.94 19.32 7.00
CA LYS A 8 63.47 18.40 6.01
C LYS A 8 64.18 17.23 6.71
N ALA A 9 63.95 16.02 6.26
CA ALA A 9 64.71 14.86 6.66
C ALA A 9 65.68 14.43 5.54
N THR A 10 66.88 14.22 5.90
CA THR A 10 68.03 13.75 5.10
C THR A 10 68.09 12.23 5.10
N THR A 11 68.36 11.66 3.93
CA THR A 11 68.77 10.27 3.74
C THR A 11 70.24 10.06 4.09
N PRO A 12 70.66 8.81 4.44
CA PRO A 12 71.89 8.29 3.89
C PRO A 12 71.73 6.94 3.20
N ALA A 13 72.42 6.83 2.07
CA ALA A 13 72.69 5.61 1.33
C ALA A 13 73.70 4.74 2.06
N LEU A 14 73.55 3.41 2.02
CA LEU A 14 74.65 2.47 2.17
C LEU A 14 74.47 1.27 1.23
N ALA A 15 75.56 0.87 0.67
CA ALA A 15 75.73 0.01 -0.47
C ALA A 15 75.64 -1.50 -0.18
N ALA A 16 75.19 -2.19 -1.20
CA ALA A 16 75.48 -3.54 -1.70
C ALA A 16 76.15 -4.60 -0.83
N LEU A 17 75.52 -5.77 -0.81
CA LEU A 17 76.20 -7.05 -1.08
C LEU A 17 75.22 -8.06 -1.71
N LEU A 18 75.54 -8.49 -2.94
CA LEU A 18 74.85 -9.57 -3.66
C LEU A 18 75.23 -10.91 -3.05
N ILE A 19 74.27 -11.67 -2.53
CA ILE A 19 74.38 -13.12 -2.40
C ILE A 19 73.14 -13.72 -3.06
N GLY A 20 73.38 -14.34 -4.22
CA GLY A 20 72.33 -15.04 -4.96
C GLY A 20 71.88 -16.30 -4.22
N PHE A 21 70.61 -16.32 -3.76
CA PHE A 21 69.92 -17.52 -3.39
C PHE A 21 68.85 -17.79 -4.42
N LEU A 22 69.02 -18.79 -5.23
CA LEU A 22 68.06 -19.30 -6.20
C LEU A 22 66.91 -19.98 -5.43
N LEU A 23 65.89 -19.21 -5.05
CA LEU A 23 64.64 -19.75 -4.51
C LEU A 23 63.79 -20.23 -5.68
N ILE A 24 63.78 -21.54 -5.89
CA ILE A 24 62.77 -22.23 -6.71
C ILE A 24 61.44 -21.99 -6.02
N LEU A 25 60.65 -21.02 -6.49
CA LEU A 25 59.27 -20.86 -6.15
C LEU A 25 58.49 -22.04 -6.72
N CYS A 26 58.31 -23.11 -5.91
CA CYS A 26 57.29 -24.10 -6.14
C CYS A 26 55.95 -23.40 -5.99
N SER A 27 55.38 -22.92 -7.09
CA SER A 27 53.99 -22.43 -7.15
C SER A 27 53.07 -23.62 -6.90
N THR A 28 52.68 -23.83 -5.65
CA THR A 28 51.57 -24.72 -5.35
C THR A 28 50.33 -24.16 -6.06
N PRO A 29 49.66 -24.94 -6.90
CA PRO A 29 48.41 -24.48 -7.50
C PRO A 29 47.40 -24.17 -6.35
N PRO A 30 46.58 -23.14 -6.46
CA PRO A 30 45.59 -22.85 -5.43
C PRO A 30 44.72 -24.08 -5.20
N PRO A 31 44.32 -24.37 -3.93
CA PRO A 31 43.56 -25.55 -3.61
C PRO A 31 42.29 -25.58 -4.50
N ALA A 32 42.13 -26.67 -5.24
CA ALA A 32 40.94 -26.91 -6.03
C ALA A 32 39.76 -26.87 -5.04
N HIS A 33 38.88 -25.88 -5.19
CA HIS A 33 37.66 -25.81 -4.40
C HIS A 33 36.95 -27.15 -4.54
N ALA A 34 36.75 -27.87 -3.43
CA ALA A 34 36.04 -29.12 -3.41
C ALA A 34 34.66 -28.94 -4.11
N ALA A 35 34.40 -29.75 -5.14
CA ALA A 35 33.13 -29.67 -5.87
C ALA A 35 32.00 -30.01 -4.91
N TYR A 36 30.94 -29.20 -4.92
CA TYR A 36 29.76 -29.49 -4.13
C TYR A 36 29.16 -30.83 -4.52
N ALA A 37 28.69 -31.61 -3.54
CA ALA A 37 28.03 -32.89 -3.79
C ALA A 37 26.74 -32.69 -4.63
N THR A 38 26.49 -33.62 -5.52
CA THR A 38 25.26 -33.70 -6.33
C THR A 38 24.46 -34.92 -5.91
N SER A 39 23.14 -34.77 -5.71
CA SER A 39 22.27 -35.84 -5.22
C SER A 39 20.91 -35.88 -5.94
N GLY A 40 20.15 -36.95 -5.72
CA GLY A 40 18.82 -37.13 -6.26
C GLY A 40 18.76 -37.02 -7.79
N ALA A 41 17.63 -36.54 -8.33
CA ALA A 41 17.40 -36.39 -9.76
C ALA A 41 18.41 -35.44 -10.43
N ILE A 42 18.85 -34.38 -9.73
CA ILE A 42 19.87 -33.46 -10.23
C ILE A 42 21.22 -34.17 -10.35
N GLY A 43 21.62 -34.94 -9.33
CA GLY A 43 22.86 -35.73 -9.38
C GLY A 43 22.83 -36.81 -10.47
N THR A 44 21.71 -37.47 -10.68
CA THR A 44 21.53 -38.46 -11.77
C THR A 44 21.69 -37.78 -13.13
N MET A 45 21.02 -36.62 -13.35
CA MET A 45 21.16 -35.85 -14.60
C MET A 45 22.60 -35.38 -14.79
N HIS A 46 23.29 -34.91 -13.75
CA HIS A 46 24.69 -34.48 -13.85
C HIS A 46 25.59 -35.62 -14.28
N ARG A 47 25.45 -36.83 -13.69
CA ARG A 47 26.22 -38.02 -14.08
C ARG A 47 25.93 -38.45 -15.53
N SER A 48 24.68 -38.39 -15.97
CA SER A 48 24.30 -38.76 -17.37
C SER A 48 24.91 -37.79 -18.41
N LEU A 49 25.30 -36.58 -17.98
CA LEU A 49 25.96 -35.58 -18.83
C LEU A 49 27.49 -35.57 -18.71
N GLY A 50 28.08 -36.65 -18.12
CA GLY A 50 29.52 -36.85 -17.97
C GLY A 50 30.10 -36.35 -16.64
N GLY A 51 29.25 -36.00 -15.66
CA GLY A 51 29.69 -35.58 -14.33
C GLY A 51 30.61 -34.35 -14.36
N ASN A 52 31.63 -34.34 -13.51
CA ASN A 52 32.55 -33.19 -13.38
C ASN A 52 33.37 -32.94 -14.64
N SER A 53 33.62 -33.95 -15.45
CA SER A 53 34.37 -33.85 -16.73
C SER A 53 33.45 -33.57 -17.91
N GLY A 54 32.13 -33.60 -17.72
CA GLY A 54 31.15 -33.40 -18.76
C GLY A 54 30.87 -31.91 -19.06
N LYS A 55 29.91 -31.67 -19.94
CA LYS A 55 29.55 -30.34 -20.47
C LYS A 55 29.22 -29.30 -19.39
N LEU A 56 28.69 -29.70 -18.23
CA LEU A 56 28.34 -28.82 -17.13
C LEU A 56 29.56 -28.47 -16.26
N GLY A 57 30.56 -29.36 -16.18
CA GLY A 57 31.64 -29.26 -15.24
C GLY A 57 31.20 -29.53 -13.79
N PRO A 58 32.11 -29.31 -12.81
CA PRO A 58 31.80 -29.52 -11.39
C PRO A 58 30.73 -28.56 -10.87
N ALA A 59 30.02 -29.00 -9.82
CA ALA A 59 29.07 -28.15 -9.11
C ALA A 59 29.78 -27.02 -8.37
N VAL A 60 29.31 -25.79 -8.54
CA VAL A 60 29.87 -24.54 -7.95
C VAL A 60 29.02 -24.01 -6.80
N GLY A 61 27.99 -24.72 -6.39
CA GLY A 61 27.12 -24.37 -5.27
C GLY A 61 26.25 -25.54 -4.82
N PRO A 62 25.65 -25.44 -3.63
CA PRO A 62 24.77 -26.49 -3.11
C PRO A 62 23.47 -26.56 -3.90
N GLN A 63 22.81 -27.70 -3.87
CA GLN A 63 21.44 -27.85 -4.36
C GLN A 63 20.49 -27.04 -3.48
N ARG A 64 19.58 -26.30 -4.12
CA ARG A 64 18.55 -25.45 -3.46
C ARG A 64 17.16 -25.83 -3.96
N CYS A 65 16.22 -26.05 -3.01
CA CYS A 65 14.85 -26.48 -3.29
C CYS A 65 13.79 -25.45 -2.84
N THR A 66 14.04 -24.18 -3.10
CA THR A 66 13.17 -23.07 -2.70
C THR A 66 12.44 -22.39 -3.88
N LEU A 67 12.44 -23.05 -5.04
CA LEU A 67 11.82 -22.50 -6.24
C LEU A 67 10.30 -22.75 -6.24
N ILE A 68 9.58 -22.05 -7.13
CA ILE A 68 8.14 -22.29 -7.34
C ILE A 68 7.89 -23.75 -7.74
N GLN A 69 6.66 -24.24 -7.59
CA GLN A 69 6.28 -25.64 -7.88
C GLN A 69 7.12 -26.69 -7.10
N LYS A 70 7.64 -26.32 -5.91
CA LYS A 70 8.56 -27.12 -5.10
C LYS A 70 9.81 -27.55 -5.89
N GLY A 71 10.27 -26.69 -6.79
CA GLY A 71 11.40 -26.95 -7.67
C GLY A 71 12.75 -26.80 -6.97
N CYS A 72 13.73 -27.55 -7.49
CA CYS A 72 15.12 -27.52 -7.06
C CYS A 72 16.03 -27.11 -8.21
N TYR A 73 17.19 -26.53 -7.88
CA TYR A 73 18.26 -26.30 -8.85
C TYR A 73 19.63 -26.48 -8.19
N GLN A 74 20.62 -26.72 -9.04
CA GLN A 74 22.03 -26.64 -8.67
C GLN A 74 22.82 -25.97 -9.78
N SER A 75 23.78 -25.12 -9.40
CA SER A 75 24.66 -24.41 -10.32
C SER A 75 25.95 -25.20 -10.55
N PHE A 76 26.39 -25.21 -11.81
CA PHE A 76 27.60 -25.86 -12.26
C PHE A 76 28.50 -24.84 -12.99
N LYS A 77 29.77 -25.18 -13.21
CA LYS A 77 30.76 -24.30 -13.86
C LYS A 77 30.24 -23.70 -15.18
N HIS A 78 29.54 -24.49 -16.02
CA HIS A 78 29.09 -24.06 -17.35
C HIS A 78 27.58 -24.02 -17.53
N GLY A 79 26.78 -24.18 -16.43
CA GLY A 79 25.33 -24.19 -16.55
C GLY A 79 24.59 -24.38 -15.23
N SER A 80 23.39 -24.90 -15.31
CA SER A 80 22.58 -25.28 -14.17
C SER A 80 21.63 -26.43 -14.51
N ILE A 81 21.31 -27.26 -13.53
CA ILE A 81 20.23 -28.24 -13.65
C ILE A 81 19.06 -27.75 -12.80
N HIS A 82 17.86 -27.81 -13.37
CA HIS A 82 16.61 -27.48 -12.69
C HIS A 82 15.71 -28.73 -12.69
N TRP A 83 14.99 -28.90 -11.60
CA TRP A 83 14.11 -30.06 -11.40
C TRP A 83 12.79 -29.64 -10.77
N THR A 84 11.70 -30.27 -11.23
CA THR A 84 10.43 -30.36 -10.51
C THR A 84 9.89 -31.79 -10.65
N LYS A 85 8.94 -32.19 -9.78
CA LYS A 85 8.27 -33.49 -9.92
C LYS A 85 7.58 -33.64 -11.29
N ALA A 86 7.04 -32.54 -11.84
CA ALA A 86 6.30 -32.53 -13.10
C ALA A 86 7.18 -32.57 -14.36
N THR A 87 8.38 -31.98 -14.31
CA THR A 87 9.25 -31.85 -15.50
C THR A 87 10.42 -32.83 -15.52
N GLY A 88 10.81 -33.37 -14.36
CA GLY A 88 12.11 -34.03 -14.21
C GLY A 88 13.28 -33.06 -14.12
N ALA A 89 14.50 -33.60 -14.12
CA ALA A 89 15.71 -32.81 -14.08
C ALA A 89 16.23 -32.50 -15.50
N HIS A 90 16.51 -31.23 -15.80
CA HIS A 90 17.01 -30.81 -17.09
C HIS A 90 18.12 -29.78 -16.96
N ALA A 91 19.16 -29.94 -17.77
CA ALA A 91 20.29 -29.01 -17.85
C ALA A 91 19.99 -27.84 -18.78
N THR A 92 20.47 -26.67 -18.42
CA THR A 92 20.46 -25.46 -19.25
C THR A 92 21.87 -24.90 -19.36
N LEU A 93 22.31 -24.59 -20.58
CA LEU A 93 23.67 -24.16 -20.86
C LEU A 93 23.69 -22.93 -21.77
N GLY A 94 24.84 -22.29 -21.90
CA GLY A 94 25.19 -21.33 -22.92
C GLY A 94 24.16 -20.24 -23.22
N ALA A 95 23.91 -20.02 -24.52
CA ALA A 95 23.02 -18.99 -25.01
C ALA A 95 21.54 -19.22 -24.64
N LEU A 96 21.09 -20.50 -24.62
CA LEU A 96 19.72 -20.85 -24.26
C LEU A 96 19.47 -20.54 -22.78
N ARG A 97 20.41 -20.89 -21.90
CA ARG A 97 20.35 -20.54 -20.47
C ARG A 97 20.31 -19.03 -20.26
N THR A 98 21.15 -18.29 -21.03
CA THR A 98 21.17 -16.82 -20.95
C THR A 98 19.83 -16.21 -21.38
N ALA A 99 19.24 -16.71 -22.46
CA ALA A 99 17.92 -16.28 -22.94
C ALA A 99 16.81 -16.60 -21.91
N TRP A 100 16.85 -17.80 -21.30
CA TRP A 100 15.92 -18.18 -20.23
C TRP A 100 16.10 -17.31 -18.98
N LYS A 101 17.34 -16.99 -18.58
CA LYS A 101 17.62 -16.04 -17.51
C LYS A 101 16.98 -14.67 -17.78
N ARG A 102 17.17 -14.12 -18.98
CA ARG A 102 16.58 -12.84 -19.40
C ARG A 102 15.05 -12.85 -19.42
N SER A 103 14.44 -14.02 -19.66
CA SER A 103 12.98 -14.19 -19.63
C SER A 103 12.40 -14.44 -18.22
N GLY A 104 13.22 -14.43 -17.16
CA GLY A 104 12.76 -14.56 -15.78
C GLY A 104 12.86 -15.97 -15.18
N TRP A 105 13.66 -16.85 -15.75
CA TRP A 105 13.86 -18.23 -15.29
C TRP A 105 12.53 -19.02 -15.24
N GLU A 106 12.36 -19.88 -14.24
CA GLU A 106 11.14 -20.69 -14.02
C GLU A 106 9.91 -19.83 -13.65
N ARG A 107 10.13 -18.58 -13.24
CA ARG A 107 9.05 -17.61 -12.94
C ARG A 107 8.61 -16.83 -14.15
N GLY A 108 9.39 -16.88 -15.22
CA GLY A 108 9.07 -16.23 -16.49
C GLY A 108 8.06 -17.04 -17.33
N PRO A 109 7.67 -16.52 -18.50
CA PRO A 109 6.60 -17.08 -19.32
C PRO A 109 6.86 -18.49 -19.84
N LEU A 110 8.12 -18.95 -19.86
CA LEU A 110 8.46 -20.31 -20.31
C LEU A 110 8.22 -21.39 -19.24
N GLY A 111 8.31 -21.04 -17.95
CA GLY A 111 8.32 -22.03 -16.88
C GLY A 111 9.62 -22.85 -16.86
N TYR A 112 9.57 -24.06 -16.30
CA TYR A 112 10.72 -24.97 -16.20
C TYR A 112 11.07 -25.62 -17.54
N PRO A 113 12.37 -25.98 -17.77
CA PRO A 113 12.76 -26.80 -18.91
C PRO A 113 12.14 -28.21 -18.80
N THR A 114 11.70 -28.74 -19.94
CA THR A 114 11.12 -30.08 -20.10
C THR A 114 11.95 -30.97 -21.03
N SER A 115 13.09 -30.48 -21.46
CA SER A 115 14.12 -31.25 -22.18
C SER A 115 15.50 -30.68 -21.88
N ASN A 116 16.55 -31.45 -22.11
CA ASN A 116 17.88 -30.90 -22.34
C ASN A 116 17.94 -30.20 -23.70
N GLU A 117 19.02 -29.51 -23.99
CA GLU A 117 19.30 -28.98 -25.33
C GLU A 117 19.45 -30.10 -26.34
N TYR A 118 18.87 -29.93 -27.53
CA TYR A 118 18.96 -30.90 -28.65
C TYR A 118 19.10 -30.16 -29.98
N ARG A 119 19.74 -30.82 -30.95
CA ARG A 119 19.84 -30.31 -32.32
C ARG A 119 18.61 -30.68 -33.15
N SER A 120 18.20 -29.74 -34.02
CA SER A 120 17.13 -29.93 -34.99
C SER A 120 17.47 -29.17 -36.26
N GLY A 121 18.10 -29.83 -37.22
CA GLY A 121 18.74 -29.19 -38.36
C GLY A 121 19.88 -28.26 -37.92
N SER A 122 19.89 -27.05 -38.44
CA SER A 122 20.85 -26.01 -38.06
C SER A 122 20.59 -25.33 -36.69
N GLU A 123 19.51 -25.69 -36.01
CA GLU A 123 19.09 -25.07 -34.78
C GLU A 123 19.47 -25.90 -33.55
N THR A 124 19.85 -25.22 -32.46
CA THR A 124 19.87 -25.80 -31.12
C THR A 124 18.59 -25.37 -30.40
N ARG A 125 17.84 -26.32 -29.88
CA ARG A 125 16.53 -26.10 -29.25
C ARG A 125 16.50 -26.66 -27.83
N GLN A 126 15.66 -26.06 -26.98
CA GLN A 126 15.28 -26.59 -25.68
C GLN A 126 13.79 -26.36 -25.43
N LYS A 127 13.07 -27.39 -24.98
CA LYS A 127 11.65 -27.31 -24.65
C LYS A 127 11.47 -26.87 -23.19
N PHE A 128 10.40 -26.15 -22.94
CA PHE A 128 9.96 -25.65 -21.63
C PHE A 128 8.46 -25.93 -21.46
N GLN A 129 7.93 -25.77 -20.25
CA GLN A 129 6.52 -26.03 -19.95
C GLN A 129 5.56 -25.28 -20.90
N ASN A 130 5.88 -24.02 -21.24
CA ASN A 130 4.99 -23.15 -22.01
C ASN A 130 5.58 -22.73 -23.36
N GLY A 131 6.63 -23.39 -23.84
CA GLY A 131 7.24 -23.02 -25.12
C GLY A 131 8.60 -23.66 -25.36
N LYS A 132 9.45 -22.96 -26.09
CA LYS A 132 10.81 -23.39 -26.42
C LYS A 132 11.74 -22.20 -26.59
N ILE A 133 13.05 -22.45 -26.48
CA ILE A 133 14.08 -21.54 -26.95
C ILE A 133 14.76 -22.17 -28.16
N VAL A 134 14.96 -21.39 -29.20
CA VAL A 134 15.62 -21.79 -30.44
C VAL A 134 16.82 -20.88 -30.64
N TRP A 135 17.98 -21.48 -30.89
CA TRP A 135 19.21 -20.75 -31.19
C TRP A 135 19.72 -21.13 -32.57
N THR A 136 20.16 -20.12 -33.34
CA THR A 136 20.93 -20.28 -34.56
C THR A 136 22.12 -19.33 -34.55
N ALA A 137 23.18 -19.61 -35.31
CA ALA A 137 24.32 -18.71 -35.44
C ALA A 137 23.90 -17.32 -35.99
N LYS A 138 22.92 -17.29 -36.91
CA LYS A 138 22.42 -16.05 -37.53
C LYS A 138 21.54 -15.20 -36.61
N SER A 139 20.66 -15.79 -35.81
CA SER A 139 19.63 -15.08 -35.05
C SER A 139 19.87 -15.03 -33.56
N GLY A 140 20.87 -15.75 -33.05
CA GLY A 140 21.05 -15.98 -31.61
C GLY A 140 19.89 -16.77 -30.98
N ALA A 141 19.74 -16.71 -29.66
CA ALA A 141 18.69 -17.40 -28.94
C ALA A 141 17.39 -16.59 -28.93
N LYS A 142 16.31 -17.18 -29.46
CA LYS A 142 14.95 -16.62 -29.48
C LYS A 142 14.00 -17.43 -28.60
N VAL A 143 13.29 -16.74 -27.71
CA VAL A 143 12.24 -17.30 -26.85
C VAL A 143 10.93 -17.34 -27.63
N GLN A 144 10.30 -18.53 -27.68
CA GLN A 144 9.01 -18.78 -28.33
C GLN A 144 8.05 -19.36 -27.28
N VAL A 145 7.11 -18.57 -26.78
CA VAL A 145 6.06 -19.00 -25.87
C VAL A 145 4.88 -19.47 -26.72
N THR A 146 4.44 -20.72 -26.51
CA THR A 146 3.33 -21.35 -27.27
C THR A 146 2.10 -21.58 -26.42
N LYS A 147 2.22 -21.48 -25.11
CA LYS A 147 1.09 -21.56 -24.16
C LYS A 147 1.17 -20.42 -23.17
N ALA A 148 0.03 -19.87 -22.79
CA ALA A 148 -0.05 -18.95 -21.69
C ALA A 148 0.20 -19.68 -20.35
N PRO A 149 0.91 -19.09 -19.39
CA PRO A 149 1.05 -19.67 -18.06
C PRO A 149 -0.31 -19.72 -17.36
N SER A 150 -0.54 -20.71 -16.49
CA SER A 150 -1.81 -20.84 -15.74
C SER A 150 -2.01 -19.74 -14.70
N SER A 151 -0.93 -19.11 -14.26
CA SER A 151 -0.95 -18.05 -13.25
C SER A 151 0.32 -17.18 -13.31
N PHE A 152 0.25 -16.04 -12.65
CA PHE A 152 1.33 -15.07 -12.50
C PHE A 152 1.62 -14.83 -11.03
N ALA A 153 2.88 -14.83 -10.63
CA ALA A 153 3.30 -14.41 -9.29
C ALA A 153 3.47 -12.88 -9.29
N ILE A 154 2.69 -12.19 -8.48
CA ILE A 154 2.79 -10.75 -8.29
C ILE A 154 3.36 -10.50 -6.90
N LYS A 155 4.50 -9.79 -6.84
CA LYS A 155 5.14 -9.40 -5.57
C LYS A 155 5.16 -7.89 -5.47
N GLY A 156 4.80 -7.38 -4.30
CA GLY A 156 4.78 -5.94 -4.07
C GLY A 156 5.08 -5.56 -2.63
N SER A 157 5.00 -4.27 -2.37
CA SER A 157 5.19 -3.65 -1.06
C SER A 157 4.23 -2.47 -0.89
N GLY A 158 3.92 -2.15 0.37
CA GLY A 158 2.99 -1.06 0.68
C GLY A 158 1.52 -1.44 0.62
N PHE A 159 0.67 -0.54 1.13
CA PHE A 159 -0.79 -0.63 1.10
C PHE A 159 -1.40 0.78 1.03
N GLY A 160 -2.17 1.03 -0.01
CA GLY A 160 -2.76 2.33 -0.33
C GLY A 160 -2.02 3.04 -1.47
N HIS A 161 -2.23 4.37 -1.59
CA HIS A 161 -1.64 5.19 -2.66
C HIS A 161 -0.16 5.56 -2.44
N GLY A 162 0.36 5.42 -1.22
CA GLY A 162 1.77 5.64 -0.89
C GLY A 162 2.23 7.10 -0.90
N VAL A 163 1.35 8.09 -1.02
CA VAL A 163 1.68 9.53 -1.00
C VAL A 163 1.52 10.10 0.41
N GLY A 164 2.40 11.01 0.80
CA GLY A 164 2.39 11.67 2.10
C GLY A 164 2.79 10.74 3.25
N MET A 165 2.15 10.83 4.42
CA MET A 165 2.57 10.08 5.60
C MET A 165 2.25 8.59 5.47
N SER A 166 3.29 7.74 5.60
CA SER A 166 3.16 6.30 5.81
C SER A 166 2.83 6.04 7.28
N GLN A 167 1.70 5.39 7.57
CA GLN A 167 1.27 5.11 8.94
C GLN A 167 2.25 4.15 9.63
N TYR A 168 2.66 3.05 8.97
CA TYR A 168 3.68 2.15 9.51
C TYR A 168 5.07 2.80 9.58
N GLY A 169 5.38 3.72 8.66
CA GLY A 169 6.60 4.52 8.77
C GLY A 169 6.57 5.46 9.99
N ALA A 170 5.44 6.13 10.24
CA ALA A 170 5.23 6.91 11.44
C ALA A 170 5.37 6.07 12.72
N ARG A 171 4.86 4.82 12.71
CA ARG A 171 5.05 3.86 13.81
C ARG A 171 6.52 3.51 14.03
N GLY A 172 7.26 3.20 12.97
CA GLY A 172 8.69 2.89 13.05
C GLY A 172 9.51 4.07 13.55
N MET A 173 9.23 5.29 13.06
CA MET A 173 9.88 6.52 13.51
C MET A 173 9.58 6.83 14.98
N ALA A 174 8.32 6.67 15.42
CA ALA A 174 7.92 6.87 16.81
C ALA A 174 8.61 5.87 17.75
N ALA A 175 8.72 4.61 17.33
CA ALA A 175 9.47 3.59 18.06
C ALA A 175 10.98 3.90 18.14
N ALA A 176 11.51 4.63 17.15
CA ALA A 176 12.89 5.14 17.14
C ALA A 176 13.02 6.51 17.86
N GLY A 177 12.05 6.91 18.67
CA GLY A 177 12.10 8.12 19.50
C GLY A 177 11.81 9.44 18.77
N LYS A 178 11.32 9.41 17.52
CA LYS A 178 10.96 10.64 16.79
C LYS A 178 9.62 11.19 17.29
N SER A 179 9.59 12.52 17.50
CA SER A 179 8.36 13.24 17.85
C SER A 179 7.39 13.32 16.67
N SER A 180 6.11 13.53 16.96
CA SER A 180 5.07 13.73 15.94
C SER A 180 5.39 14.90 15.00
N THR A 181 6.07 15.94 15.47
CA THR A 181 6.55 17.03 14.62
C THR A 181 7.61 16.55 13.62
N GLN A 182 8.61 15.82 14.08
CA GLN A 182 9.66 15.26 13.21
C GLN A 182 9.08 14.27 12.20
N ILE A 183 8.14 13.41 12.61
CA ILE A 183 7.44 12.49 11.73
C ILE A 183 6.72 13.22 10.61
N LEU A 184 5.90 14.22 10.95
CA LEU A 184 5.15 15.00 9.96
C LEU A 184 6.04 15.79 9.01
N GLN A 185 7.12 16.40 9.52
CA GLN A 185 8.08 17.13 8.70
C GLN A 185 8.91 16.25 7.77
N HIS A 186 9.11 14.98 8.15
CA HIS A 186 9.74 13.99 7.29
C HIS A 186 8.86 13.67 6.07
N TYR A 187 7.55 13.41 6.29
CA TYR A 187 6.65 13.00 5.20
C TYR A 187 6.07 14.16 4.39
N TYR A 188 6.04 15.37 4.94
CA TYR A 188 5.57 16.58 4.26
C TYR A 188 6.72 17.57 4.12
N THR A 189 7.47 17.43 3.05
CA THR A 189 8.73 18.16 2.82
C THR A 189 8.53 19.67 2.86
N GLY A 190 9.33 20.35 3.69
CA GLY A 190 9.27 21.81 3.84
C GLY A 190 8.02 22.33 4.58
N ALA A 191 7.14 21.45 5.01
CA ALA A 191 5.99 21.83 5.83
C ALA A 191 6.38 22.03 7.30
N LYS A 192 5.55 22.79 8.02
CA LYS A 192 5.71 23.08 9.46
C LYS A 192 4.47 22.63 10.23
N VAL A 193 4.68 22.13 11.44
CA VAL A 193 3.58 21.91 12.39
C VAL A 193 3.37 23.20 13.14
N THR A 194 2.20 23.81 12.96
CA THR A 194 1.81 25.10 13.54
C THR A 194 0.57 24.97 14.40
N THR A 195 0.27 25.99 15.19
CA THR A 195 -0.96 26.07 15.99
C THR A 195 -1.95 26.99 15.27
N MET A 196 -3.19 26.53 15.12
CA MET A 196 -4.28 27.29 14.52
C MET A 196 -5.39 27.49 15.53
N SER A 197 -5.83 28.77 15.71
CA SER A 197 -6.95 29.14 16.58
C SER A 197 -8.22 29.41 15.78
N LYS A 198 -8.08 29.94 14.55
CA LYS A 198 -9.22 30.18 13.66
C LYS A 198 -9.95 28.86 13.36
N ASN A 199 -11.28 28.88 13.52
CA ASN A 199 -12.13 27.70 13.30
C ASN A 199 -11.80 26.48 14.18
N ALA A 200 -11.08 26.65 15.29
CA ALA A 200 -10.67 25.53 16.16
C ALA A 200 -11.86 24.71 16.70
N ASP A 201 -13.06 25.31 16.83
CA ASP A 201 -14.30 24.63 17.23
C ASP A 201 -15.31 24.45 16.08
N ALA A 202 -14.85 24.48 14.82
CA ALA A 202 -15.70 24.37 13.63
C ALA A 202 -16.41 23.02 13.55
N SER A 203 -17.59 23.03 12.92
CA SER A 203 -18.34 21.80 12.58
C SER A 203 -17.99 21.31 11.20
N LEU A 204 -17.91 19.99 11.05
CA LEU A 204 -17.64 19.25 9.82
C LEU A 204 -18.89 18.46 9.40
N LYS A 205 -19.18 18.41 8.10
CA LYS A 205 -20.23 17.60 7.51
C LYS A 205 -19.66 16.29 7.01
N VAL A 206 -20.08 15.18 7.60
CA VAL A 206 -19.64 13.81 7.27
C VAL A 206 -20.79 13.05 6.64
N GLN A 207 -20.66 12.61 5.39
CA GLN A 207 -21.66 11.72 4.80
C GLN A 207 -21.55 10.33 5.42
N LEU A 208 -22.65 9.83 6.00
CA LEU A 208 -22.74 8.52 6.62
C LEU A 208 -23.40 7.47 5.73
N LEU A 209 -24.31 7.91 4.84
CA LEU A 209 -25.14 7.00 4.08
C LEU A 209 -25.69 7.69 2.84
N THR A 210 -25.70 6.96 1.72
CA THR A 210 -26.39 7.35 0.50
C THR A 210 -26.93 6.11 -0.23
N GLY A 211 -27.69 6.29 -1.32
CA GLY A 211 -28.16 5.19 -2.16
C GLY A 211 -29.33 4.38 -1.61
N LYS A 212 -29.89 4.74 -0.44
CA LYS A 212 -31.04 4.04 0.18
C LYS A 212 -32.36 4.73 -0.11
N LYS A 213 -33.45 3.95 -0.08
CA LYS A 213 -34.83 4.48 -0.17
C LYS A 213 -35.39 4.89 1.18
N SER A 214 -34.94 4.23 2.26
CA SER A 214 -35.35 4.50 3.64
C SER A 214 -34.17 4.34 4.59
N VAL A 215 -34.25 5.00 5.75
CA VAL A 215 -33.34 4.87 6.88
C VAL A 215 -34.12 4.97 8.19
N THR A 216 -33.75 4.16 9.17
CA THR A 216 -34.31 4.21 10.52
C THR A 216 -33.27 4.76 11.48
N ILE A 217 -33.66 5.76 12.28
CA ILE A 217 -32.86 6.34 13.36
C ILE A 217 -33.46 5.91 14.68
N THR A 218 -32.68 5.20 15.50
CA THR A 218 -33.14 4.66 16.78
C THR A 218 -32.30 5.24 17.92
N PRO A 219 -32.93 5.94 18.91
CA PRO A 219 -32.21 6.34 20.12
C PRO A 219 -32.03 5.12 21.02
N ARG A 220 -30.88 5.00 21.69
CA ARG A 220 -30.63 3.95 22.66
C ARG A 220 -31.21 4.24 24.03
N SER A 221 -31.35 5.54 24.35
CA SER A 221 -31.99 6.10 25.55
C SER A 221 -32.33 7.54 25.24
N GLY A 222 -33.06 8.22 26.13
CA GLY A 222 -33.43 9.62 25.91
C GLY A 222 -34.35 9.82 24.68
N ARG A 223 -34.26 10.99 24.05
CA ARG A 223 -35.18 11.41 23.00
C ARG A 223 -34.49 11.93 21.75
N LEU A 224 -35.17 11.77 20.61
CA LEU A 224 -34.90 12.44 19.34
C LEU A 224 -35.77 13.69 19.23
N ARG A 225 -35.23 14.69 18.53
CA ARG A 225 -35.95 15.87 18.07
C ARG A 225 -35.81 15.98 16.55
N VAL A 226 -36.95 15.84 15.87
CA VAL A 226 -37.04 15.90 14.40
C VAL A 226 -37.54 17.28 14.02
N LYS A 227 -36.78 17.98 13.18
CA LYS A 227 -37.16 19.28 12.60
C LYS A 227 -37.50 19.10 11.11
N ALA A 228 -38.71 19.42 10.75
CA ALA A 228 -39.25 19.36 9.38
C ALA A 228 -39.84 20.72 9.03
N GLY A 229 -39.09 21.57 8.33
CA GLY A 229 -39.42 22.98 8.13
C GLY A 229 -39.53 23.71 9.47
N SER A 230 -40.67 24.37 9.72
CA SER A 230 -40.96 25.07 10.99
C SER A 230 -41.43 24.14 12.10
N LYS A 231 -41.76 22.88 11.80
CA LYS A 231 -42.27 21.92 12.79
C LYS A 231 -41.11 21.22 13.52
N THR A 232 -41.26 21.08 14.84
CA THR A 232 -40.35 20.32 15.70
C THR A 232 -41.16 19.25 16.44
N ILE A 233 -40.72 18.00 16.32
CA ILE A 233 -41.42 16.84 16.89
C ILE A 233 -40.38 16.08 17.74
N GLU A 234 -40.75 15.70 18.96
CA GLU A 234 -39.93 14.87 19.84
C GLU A 234 -40.44 13.43 19.87
N SER A 235 -39.51 12.48 19.93
CA SER A 235 -39.79 11.06 20.01
C SER A 235 -38.78 10.36 20.94
N GLY A 236 -39.28 9.53 21.83
CA GLY A 236 -38.47 8.55 22.61
C GLY A 236 -38.27 7.22 21.86
N SER A 237 -38.93 7.07 20.70
CA SER A 237 -38.88 5.84 19.89
C SER A 237 -38.16 6.10 18.58
N LYS A 238 -37.87 5.02 17.83
CA LYS A 238 -37.32 5.08 16.49
C LYS A 238 -38.17 5.92 15.56
N VAL A 239 -37.50 6.57 14.59
CA VAL A 239 -38.15 7.29 13.49
C VAL A 239 -37.66 6.71 12.17
N THR A 240 -38.58 6.56 11.21
CA THR A 240 -38.24 6.11 9.85
C THR A 240 -38.34 7.27 8.88
N ILE A 241 -37.32 7.45 8.07
CA ILE A 241 -37.22 8.47 7.04
C ILE A 241 -37.20 7.77 5.68
N GLU A 242 -38.05 8.25 4.76
CA GLU A 242 -38.18 7.72 3.42
C GLU A 242 -38.00 8.85 2.39
N ARG A 243 -37.44 8.54 1.24
CA ARG A 243 -37.48 9.44 0.10
C ARG A 243 -38.89 9.46 -0.51
N THR A 244 -39.29 10.60 -0.99
CA THR A 244 -40.51 10.73 -1.82
C THR A 244 -40.15 10.80 -3.30
N SER A 245 -41.13 10.58 -4.18
CA SER A 245 -40.96 10.77 -5.62
C SER A 245 -40.76 12.23 -6.01
N SER A 246 -41.29 13.17 -5.21
CA SER A 246 -41.19 14.63 -5.43
C SER A 246 -39.84 15.26 -5.06
N GLY A 247 -38.83 14.45 -4.69
CA GLY A 247 -37.53 14.97 -4.29
C GLY A 247 -37.42 15.38 -2.80
N SER A 248 -38.52 15.28 -2.04
CA SER A 248 -38.59 15.54 -0.60
C SER A 248 -38.31 14.29 0.22
N VAL A 249 -38.16 14.45 1.51
CA VAL A 249 -38.05 13.36 2.49
C VAL A 249 -39.22 13.40 3.46
N LYS A 250 -39.77 12.22 3.77
CA LYS A 250 -40.86 12.03 4.72
C LYS A 250 -40.33 11.30 5.96
N VAL A 251 -40.65 11.80 7.14
CA VAL A 251 -40.39 11.12 8.41
C VAL A 251 -41.72 10.66 9.02
N THR A 252 -41.71 9.44 9.55
CA THR A 252 -42.82 8.88 10.33
C THR A 252 -42.41 8.81 11.79
N VAL A 253 -43.21 9.41 12.66
CA VAL A 253 -43.06 9.46 14.13
C VAL A 253 -44.37 8.99 14.77
N GLY A 254 -44.38 7.78 15.29
CA GLY A 254 -45.62 7.12 15.70
C GLY A 254 -46.58 6.98 14.50
N ALA A 255 -47.83 7.41 14.67
CA ALA A 255 -48.86 7.40 13.60
C ALA A 255 -48.83 8.62 12.70
N LYS A 256 -47.98 9.62 12.94
CA LYS A 256 -47.94 10.89 12.17
C LYS A 256 -46.76 10.95 11.22
N SER A 257 -47.01 11.54 10.06
CA SER A 257 -45.95 11.77 9.05
C SER A 257 -45.76 13.27 8.77
N TYR A 258 -44.52 13.63 8.50
CA TYR A 258 -44.09 14.99 8.19
C TYR A 258 -43.15 14.96 6.98
N SER A 259 -43.19 15.96 6.13
CA SER A 259 -42.33 16.03 4.94
C SER A 259 -41.62 17.37 4.84
N GLY A 260 -40.47 17.36 4.17
CA GLY A 260 -39.70 18.57 3.85
C GLY A 260 -38.63 18.28 2.80
N SER A 261 -38.05 19.29 2.23
CA SER A 261 -36.88 19.12 1.33
C SER A 261 -35.66 18.56 2.09
N LYS A 262 -35.58 18.87 3.38
CA LYS A 262 -34.53 18.40 4.31
C LYS A 262 -35.11 18.24 5.72
N LEU A 263 -34.67 17.23 6.42
CA LEU A 263 -34.94 17.00 7.85
C LEU A 263 -33.65 17.18 8.65
N THR A 264 -33.80 17.67 9.88
CA THR A 264 -32.73 17.67 10.87
C THR A 264 -33.13 16.78 12.06
N ILE A 265 -32.27 15.83 12.43
CA ILE A 265 -32.46 14.97 13.60
C ILE A 265 -31.42 15.36 14.65
N GLU A 266 -31.87 15.81 15.80
CA GLU A 266 -31.05 16.09 16.98
C GLU A 266 -31.39 15.08 18.07
N TRP A 267 -30.47 14.83 18.98
CA TRP A 267 -30.70 13.96 20.14
C TRP A 267 -30.07 14.53 21.40
N GLN A 268 -30.59 14.10 22.53
CA GLN A 268 -30.17 14.60 23.84
C GLN A 268 -28.72 14.29 24.12
N GLY A 269 -28.05 15.22 24.79
CA GLY A 269 -26.63 15.12 25.18
C GLY A 269 -25.67 15.60 24.11
N THR A 270 -26.15 16.21 23.01
CA THR A 270 -25.30 16.81 21.97
C THR A 270 -25.16 18.32 22.13
N ARG A 271 -24.22 18.93 21.39
CA ARG A 271 -24.09 20.41 21.31
C ARG A 271 -25.34 21.11 20.76
N TYR A 272 -26.19 20.39 20.03
CA TYR A 272 -27.41 20.92 19.43
C TYR A 272 -28.64 20.80 20.33
N TRP A 273 -28.61 19.84 21.26
CA TRP A 273 -29.67 19.65 22.26
C TRP A 273 -29.12 19.00 23.52
N LYS A 274 -28.90 19.81 24.56
CA LYS A 274 -28.37 19.32 25.84
C LYS A 274 -29.31 18.26 26.44
N GLY A 275 -30.61 18.60 26.62
CA GLY A 275 -31.61 17.71 27.19
C GLY A 275 -31.29 17.26 28.62
N SER A 276 -32.12 16.36 29.15
CA SER A 276 -31.99 15.78 30.53
C SER A 276 -31.12 14.51 30.55
N SER A 277 -31.01 13.78 29.45
CA SER A 277 -30.30 12.50 29.36
C SER A 277 -29.47 12.44 28.11
N ALA A 278 -28.21 12.05 28.29
CA ALA A 278 -27.34 11.84 27.12
C ALA A 278 -27.66 10.50 26.44
N THR A 279 -27.80 10.51 25.11
CA THR A 279 -28.08 9.29 24.34
C THR A 279 -27.09 9.10 23.19
N THR A 280 -27.12 7.91 22.60
CA THR A 280 -26.55 7.62 21.29
C THR A 280 -27.67 7.24 20.33
N VAL A 281 -27.45 7.43 19.05
CA VAL A 281 -28.39 7.02 18.01
C VAL A 281 -27.75 5.99 17.10
N SER A 282 -28.54 5.00 16.66
CA SER A 282 -28.15 4.12 15.58
C SER A 282 -28.81 4.57 14.28
N VAL A 283 -28.04 4.49 13.19
CA VAL A 283 -28.47 4.80 11.81
C VAL A 283 -28.46 3.49 11.02
N SER A 284 -29.62 3.01 10.59
CA SER A 284 -29.70 1.74 9.87
C SER A 284 -28.98 1.80 8.52
N GLY A 285 -28.16 0.79 8.23
CA GLY A 285 -27.42 0.69 6.98
C GLY A 285 -26.19 1.60 6.86
N ALA A 286 -25.75 2.26 7.94
CA ALA A 286 -24.46 2.93 7.99
C ALA A 286 -23.32 1.92 7.79
N GLN A 287 -22.24 2.32 7.12
CA GLN A 287 -21.31 1.40 6.44
C GLN A 287 -19.95 1.23 7.12
N ASP A 288 -19.15 0.34 6.56
CA ASP A 288 -17.70 0.16 6.73
C ASP A 288 -17.25 -0.24 8.13
N GLY A 289 -17.91 -1.28 8.69
CA GLY A 289 -17.57 -1.82 10.00
C GLY A 289 -17.98 -0.90 11.15
N ALA A 290 -18.71 0.19 10.86
CA ALA A 290 -19.42 0.96 11.86
C ALA A 290 -20.71 0.23 12.26
N THR A 291 -21.06 0.27 13.55
CA THR A 291 -22.37 -0.21 14.02
C THR A 291 -23.47 0.79 13.68
N GLY A 292 -23.15 1.87 12.94
CA GLY A 292 -24.05 2.98 12.70
C GLY A 292 -24.45 3.74 13.96
N THR A 293 -23.60 3.73 15.00
CA THR A 293 -23.90 4.35 16.31
C THR A 293 -23.14 5.67 16.45
N TYR A 294 -23.86 6.74 16.77
CA TYR A 294 -23.32 8.10 16.90
C TYR A 294 -23.73 8.73 18.22
N ARG A 295 -22.77 9.31 18.91
CA ARG A 295 -22.94 10.02 20.18
C ARG A 295 -23.09 11.52 19.96
N HIS A 296 -22.45 12.07 18.94
CA HIS A 296 -22.23 13.49 18.75
C HIS A 296 -22.88 14.00 17.48
N GLY A 297 -23.10 15.32 17.44
CA GLY A 297 -23.59 16.01 16.28
C GLY A 297 -25.11 16.06 16.15
N ARG A 298 -25.55 16.26 14.91
CA ARG A 298 -26.94 16.14 14.43
C ARG A 298 -26.94 15.55 13.04
N LEU A 299 -28.01 14.90 12.62
CA LEU A 299 -28.15 14.43 11.24
C LEU A 299 -28.90 15.46 10.39
N GLU A 300 -28.39 15.72 9.20
CA GLU A 300 -29.07 16.40 8.13
C GLU A 300 -29.42 15.37 7.05
N ILE A 301 -30.71 15.19 6.75
CA ILE A 301 -31.20 14.15 5.85
C ILE A 301 -32.02 14.78 4.75
N GLY A 302 -31.61 14.55 3.51
CA GLY A 302 -32.28 15.03 2.30
C GLY A 302 -32.19 14.00 1.19
N GLN A 303 -32.55 14.40 -0.03
CA GLN A 303 -32.29 13.59 -1.23
C GLN A 303 -31.09 14.12 -2.02
N LEU A 304 -30.33 13.21 -2.57
CA LEU A 304 -29.24 13.48 -3.52
C LEU A 304 -29.29 12.41 -4.61
N LYS A 305 -29.39 12.83 -5.88
CA LYS A 305 -29.47 11.92 -7.03
C LYS A 305 -30.59 10.87 -6.88
N GLY A 306 -31.77 11.28 -6.38
CA GLY A 306 -32.92 10.40 -6.21
C GLY A 306 -32.82 9.37 -5.08
N SER A 307 -31.86 9.50 -4.17
CA SER A 307 -31.65 8.61 -3.02
C SER A 307 -31.54 9.42 -1.73
N LEU A 308 -31.79 8.80 -0.57
CA LEU A 308 -31.49 9.44 0.71
C LEU A 308 -30.00 9.75 0.83
N ASN A 309 -29.72 10.91 1.40
CA ASN A 309 -28.39 11.36 1.79
C ASN A 309 -28.41 11.72 3.28
N VAL A 310 -27.64 11.03 4.07
CA VAL A 310 -27.55 11.21 5.53
C VAL A 310 -26.19 11.78 5.88
N VAL A 311 -26.17 12.99 6.42
CA VAL A 311 -24.95 13.72 6.78
C VAL A 311 -24.95 13.99 8.27
N ASN A 312 -23.87 13.60 8.97
CA ASN A 312 -23.67 13.98 10.37
C ASN A 312 -22.87 15.29 10.44
N VAL A 313 -23.39 16.28 11.16
CA VAL A 313 -22.74 17.55 11.42
C VAL A 313 -22.13 17.51 12.81
N VAL A 314 -20.82 17.38 12.89
CA VAL A 314 -20.06 17.14 14.13
C VAL A 314 -18.98 18.20 14.34
N GLY A 315 -18.64 18.48 15.59
CA GLY A 315 -17.49 19.30 15.93
C GLY A 315 -16.19 18.58 15.55
N LEU A 316 -15.33 19.25 14.75
CA LEU A 316 -14.15 18.61 14.17
C LEU A 316 -13.23 17.98 15.22
N ASN A 317 -12.83 18.74 16.23
CA ASN A 317 -11.78 18.32 17.17
C ASN A 317 -12.28 17.41 18.29
N LYS A 318 -13.48 17.65 18.82
CA LYS A 318 -14.00 16.92 19.99
C LYS A 318 -14.97 15.80 19.66
N GLU A 319 -15.49 15.76 18.46
CA GLU A 319 -16.56 14.85 18.08
C GLU A 319 -16.19 13.97 16.87
N TYR A 320 -15.52 14.56 15.85
CA TYR A 320 -15.10 13.83 14.66
C TYR A 320 -13.80 13.06 14.87
N LEU A 321 -12.73 13.73 15.29
CA LEU A 321 -11.42 13.10 15.44
C LEU A 321 -11.39 11.89 16.39
N PRO A 322 -12.08 11.92 17.57
CA PRO A 322 -12.15 10.73 18.41
C PRO A 322 -12.80 9.52 17.74
N GLY A 323 -13.73 9.74 16.82
CA GLY A 323 -14.43 8.70 16.06
C GLY A 323 -13.66 8.16 14.83
N ILE A 324 -12.46 8.67 14.54
CA ILE A 324 -11.62 8.20 13.43
C ILE A 324 -10.90 6.90 13.80
N ALA A 325 -10.89 5.92 12.89
CA ALA A 325 -10.32 4.58 13.05
C ALA A 325 -9.23 4.29 12.00
N GLU A 326 -8.26 5.19 11.86
CA GLU A 326 -7.19 5.08 10.86
C GLU A 326 -5.96 4.31 11.34
N MET A 327 -5.69 4.33 12.65
CA MET A 327 -4.58 3.60 13.26
C MET A 327 -5.07 2.77 14.46
N PRO A 328 -4.45 1.59 14.73
CA PRO A 328 -4.64 0.91 16.01
C PRO A 328 -4.22 1.81 17.18
N ALA A 329 -5.05 1.90 18.20
CA ALA A 329 -4.77 2.76 19.35
C ALA A 329 -3.62 2.27 20.24
N SER A 330 -3.18 1.02 20.05
CA SER A 330 -2.02 0.43 20.75
C SER A 330 -0.67 0.93 20.25
N TRP A 331 -0.63 1.75 19.19
CA TRP A 331 0.62 2.27 18.66
C TRP A 331 1.22 3.37 19.56
N GLN A 332 2.50 3.67 19.35
CA GLN A 332 3.23 4.67 20.10
C GLN A 332 2.54 6.04 20.05
N SER A 333 2.57 6.78 21.16
CA SER A 333 1.87 8.05 21.30
C SER A 333 2.23 9.09 20.24
N GLU A 334 3.51 9.13 19.79
CA GLU A 334 3.93 10.07 18.76
C GLU A 334 3.42 9.70 17.36
N ALA A 335 3.25 8.41 17.07
CA ALA A 335 2.57 7.95 15.85
C ALA A 335 1.08 8.35 15.87
N LEU A 336 0.40 8.13 16.99
CA LEU A 336 -1.00 8.53 17.16
C LEU A 336 -1.17 10.06 17.10
N ARG A 337 -0.25 10.83 17.69
CA ARG A 337 -0.26 12.31 17.63
C ARG A 337 -0.03 12.81 16.20
N SER A 338 0.90 12.19 15.45
CA SER A 338 1.13 12.55 14.05
C SER A 338 -0.10 12.29 13.20
N GLN A 339 -0.78 11.14 13.39
CA GLN A 339 -2.06 10.86 12.73
C GLN A 339 -3.16 11.86 13.12
N ALA A 340 -3.29 12.20 14.41
CA ALA A 340 -4.29 13.17 14.87
C ALA A 340 -4.08 14.55 14.23
N ILE A 341 -2.82 15.01 14.11
CA ILE A 341 -2.48 16.29 13.46
C ILE A 341 -2.74 16.21 11.94
N ALA A 342 -2.33 15.11 11.28
CA ALA A 342 -2.57 14.92 9.85
C ALA A 342 -4.07 14.84 9.53
N SER A 343 -4.83 14.01 10.27
CA SER A 343 -6.28 13.88 10.08
C SER A 343 -7.03 15.20 10.32
N ARG A 344 -6.61 15.96 11.35
CA ARG A 344 -7.14 17.29 11.62
C ARG A 344 -6.86 18.24 10.46
N THR A 345 -5.64 18.28 9.97
CA THR A 345 -5.23 19.14 8.86
C THR A 345 -6.05 18.84 7.60
N TYR A 346 -6.19 17.55 7.26
CA TYR A 346 -7.03 17.10 6.17
C TYR A 346 -8.50 17.55 6.34
N ALA A 347 -9.06 17.38 7.53
CA ALA A 347 -10.44 17.79 7.80
C ALA A 347 -10.61 19.32 7.70
N TYR A 348 -9.69 20.11 8.26
CA TYR A 348 -9.72 21.56 8.13
C TYR A 348 -9.59 22.04 6.68
N ARG A 349 -8.74 21.41 5.88
CA ARG A 349 -8.58 21.72 4.46
C ARG A 349 -9.88 21.54 3.69
N ASN A 350 -10.71 20.58 4.09
CA ASN A 350 -12.00 20.27 3.50
C ASN A 350 -13.19 21.07 4.06
N LEU A 351 -13.00 21.91 5.10
CA LEU A 351 -14.09 22.74 5.65
C LEU A 351 -14.57 23.81 4.66
N GLY A 352 -13.69 24.35 3.82
CA GLY A 352 -14.00 25.48 2.95
C GLY A 352 -15.00 25.21 1.83
N ALA A 353 -15.29 23.93 1.51
CA ALA A 353 -16.20 23.57 0.45
C ALA A 353 -17.06 22.36 0.82
N VAL A 354 -18.38 22.51 0.72
CA VAL A 354 -19.32 21.40 0.72
C VAL A 354 -19.30 20.79 -0.68
N LYS A 355 -18.88 19.54 -0.80
CA LYS A 355 -18.83 18.81 -2.07
C LYS A 355 -20.24 18.57 -2.58
N PRO A 356 -20.63 19.05 -3.78
CA PRO A 356 -21.98 18.83 -4.33
C PRO A 356 -22.33 17.34 -4.48
N ALA A 357 -21.31 16.51 -4.71
CA ALA A 357 -21.48 15.07 -4.92
C ALA A 357 -22.04 14.34 -3.69
N CYS A 358 -21.87 14.88 -2.48
CA CYS A 358 -22.35 14.28 -1.22
C CYS A 358 -23.09 15.26 -0.32
N GLY A 359 -23.10 16.55 -0.60
CA GLY A 359 -23.59 17.57 0.32
C GLY A 359 -22.80 17.59 1.64
N CYS A 360 -21.52 17.17 1.60
CA CYS A 360 -20.65 16.98 2.76
C CYS A 360 -19.26 17.57 2.54
N ASN A 361 -18.47 17.67 3.61
CA ASN A 361 -17.04 17.99 3.53
C ASN A 361 -16.19 16.74 3.29
N VAL A 362 -16.53 15.64 3.96
CA VAL A 362 -15.81 14.35 3.92
C VAL A 362 -16.79 13.17 3.92
N TYR A 363 -16.33 12.03 3.41
CA TYR A 363 -17.01 10.74 3.54
C TYR A 363 -16.57 10.06 4.83
N ASP A 364 -17.36 9.11 5.35
CA ASP A 364 -17.03 8.30 6.55
C ASP A 364 -16.18 7.06 6.24
N GLU A 365 -15.78 6.89 5.00
CA GLU A 365 -15.03 5.76 4.47
C GLU A 365 -13.60 6.16 4.02
N VAL A 366 -12.80 5.17 3.62
CA VAL A 366 -11.39 5.32 3.22
C VAL A 366 -11.15 6.28 2.04
N ALA A 367 -12.19 6.64 1.29
CA ALA A 367 -12.12 7.69 0.27
C ALA A 367 -11.83 9.08 0.86
N SER A 368 -12.09 9.28 2.15
CA SER A 368 -11.70 10.46 2.93
C SER A 368 -10.95 10.02 4.18
N GLN A 369 -11.69 9.72 5.25
CA GLN A 369 -11.14 9.25 6.53
C GLN A 369 -12.16 8.30 7.17
N ARG A 370 -11.70 7.13 7.62
CA ARG A 370 -12.56 6.11 8.22
C ARG A 370 -13.16 6.59 9.54
N PHE A 371 -14.38 7.09 9.49
CA PHE A 371 -15.10 7.64 10.64
C PHE A 371 -16.14 6.63 11.14
N LEU A 372 -15.89 5.99 12.27
CA LEU A 372 -16.79 5.03 12.90
C LEU A 372 -17.63 5.63 14.05
N GLY A 373 -17.50 6.92 14.32
CA GLY A 373 -18.24 7.62 15.36
C GLY A 373 -18.08 7.01 16.72
N TRP A 374 -19.22 6.76 17.41
CA TRP A 374 -19.22 6.22 18.78
C TRP A 374 -18.63 4.82 18.89
N THR A 375 -18.74 3.99 17.88
CA THR A 375 -18.11 2.66 17.85
C THR A 375 -16.62 2.74 18.11
N ARG A 376 -15.93 3.70 17.50
CA ARG A 376 -14.48 3.92 17.71
C ARG A 376 -14.20 4.60 19.04
N GLU A 377 -14.94 5.66 19.34
CA GLU A 377 -14.71 6.47 20.54
C GLU A 377 -14.91 5.69 21.82
N ASN A 378 -15.92 4.79 21.84
CA ASN A 378 -16.30 3.95 22.99
C ASN A 378 -15.60 2.58 23.03
N ALA A 379 -14.75 2.27 22.06
CA ALA A 379 -13.99 1.02 22.07
C ALA A 379 -13.08 0.95 23.31
N ALA A 380 -12.95 -0.23 23.91
CA ALA A 380 -12.16 -0.44 25.13
C ALA A 380 -10.71 0.05 24.98
N ASP A 381 -10.14 -0.06 23.78
CA ASP A 381 -8.78 0.38 23.42
C ASP A 381 -8.69 1.84 22.99
N SER A 382 -9.78 2.62 23.00
CA SER A 382 -9.83 3.98 22.44
C SER A 382 -9.01 5.03 23.22
N GLY A 383 -8.69 4.75 24.48
CA GLY A 383 -8.04 5.70 25.42
C GLY A 383 -6.80 6.38 24.84
N PRO A 384 -5.77 5.65 24.36
CA PRO A 384 -4.56 6.26 23.80
C PRO A 384 -4.83 7.16 22.57
N TRP A 385 -5.78 6.77 21.69
CA TRP A 385 -6.15 7.62 20.55
C TRP A 385 -6.79 8.94 21.00
N ARG A 386 -7.78 8.88 21.89
CA ARG A 386 -8.42 10.08 22.44
C ARG A 386 -7.41 10.98 23.16
N LYS A 387 -6.46 10.40 23.90
CA LYS A 387 -5.36 11.14 24.54
C LYS A 387 -4.45 11.81 23.50
N ALA A 388 -4.14 11.16 22.38
CA ALA A 388 -3.36 11.76 21.29
C ALA A 388 -4.09 12.93 20.62
N VAL A 389 -5.40 12.81 20.38
CA VAL A 389 -6.22 13.91 19.85
C VAL A 389 -6.19 15.11 20.81
N THR A 390 -6.46 14.92 22.10
CA THR A 390 -6.48 15.99 23.11
C THR A 390 -5.11 16.62 23.34
N ALA A 391 -4.03 15.84 23.35
CA ALA A 391 -2.67 16.33 23.54
C ALA A 391 -2.16 17.24 22.39
N THR A 392 -2.88 17.28 21.27
CA THR A 392 -2.54 18.10 20.10
C THR A 392 -3.45 19.32 19.92
N GLN A 393 -4.17 19.71 20.97
CA GLN A 393 -5.04 20.89 21.01
C GLN A 393 -5.08 21.52 22.39
N THR A 394 -5.52 22.76 22.48
CA THR A 394 -5.86 23.42 23.75
C THR A 394 -7.36 23.64 23.82
N SER A 395 -7.94 23.46 25.00
CA SER A 395 -9.38 23.62 25.23
C SER A 395 -9.63 24.38 26.52
N SER A 396 -10.74 25.11 26.56
CA SER A 396 -11.29 25.71 27.76
C SER A 396 -12.73 25.21 27.90
N GLY A 397 -13.00 24.39 28.91
CA GLY A 397 -14.26 23.67 29.05
C GLY A 397 -14.59 22.83 27.81
N SER A 398 -15.77 23.07 27.24
CA SER A 398 -16.23 22.38 26.04
C SER A 398 -15.67 22.94 24.72
N THR A 399 -15.04 24.12 24.72
CA THR A 399 -14.59 24.81 23.52
C THR A 399 -13.12 24.54 23.24
N VAL A 400 -12.78 24.18 21.99
CA VAL A 400 -11.38 24.10 21.53
C VAL A 400 -10.91 25.50 21.15
N LYS A 401 -9.82 25.97 21.75
CA LYS A 401 -9.26 27.30 21.55
C LYS A 401 -8.21 27.30 20.44
N SER A 402 -7.42 26.26 20.38
CA SER A 402 -6.43 26.08 19.32
C SER A 402 -6.09 24.62 19.08
N ALA A 403 -5.54 24.30 17.91
CA ALA A 403 -5.16 22.94 17.57
C ALA A 403 -3.94 22.92 16.62
N ARG A 404 -3.11 21.90 16.77
CA ARG A 404 -1.94 21.71 15.91
C ARG A 404 -2.36 21.17 14.54
N VAL A 405 -1.79 21.76 13.50
CA VAL A 405 -2.02 21.44 12.08
C VAL A 405 -0.70 21.47 11.32
N VAL A 406 -0.70 20.96 10.08
CA VAL A 406 0.45 21.05 9.18
C VAL A 406 0.19 22.14 8.14
N THR A 407 1.17 23.02 7.97
CA THR A 407 1.09 24.13 7.01
C THR A 407 2.32 24.17 6.09
N TYR A 408 2.12 24.67 4.88
CA TYR A 408 3.19 24.97 3.93
C TYR A 408 3.00 26.40 3.42
N LYS A 409 4.03 27.25 3.56
CA LYS A 409 3.97 28.69 3.23
C LYS A 409 2.73 29.37 3.85
N GLY A 410 2.41 29.05 5.10
CA GLY A 410 1.28 29.62 5.85
C GLY A 410 -0.10 29.02 5.57
N GLY A 411 -0.28 28.23 4.49
CA GLY A 411 -1.52 27.56 4.15
C GLY A 411 -1.61 26.14 4.69
N LEU A 412 -2.82 25.64 4.97
CA LEU A 412 -3.05 24.23 5.30
C LEU A 412 -2.68 23.34 4.11
N ILE A 413 -1.97 22.25 4.37
CA ILE A 413 -1.62 21.24 3.35
C ILE A 413 -2.76 20.23 3.11
N ASP A 414 -2.70 19.54 1.99
CA ASP A 414 -3.41 18.28 1.81
C ASP A 414 -2.62 17.18 2.53
N ALA A 415 -2.96 16.98 3.81
CA ALA A 415 -2.25 16.04 4.68
C ALA A 415 -2.71 14.59 4.42
N VAL A 416 -2.51 14.11 3.19
CA VAL A 416 -2.87 12.75 2.78
C VAL A 416 -1.91 11.73 3.41
N TYR A 417 -2.41 10.52 3.65
CA TYR A 417 -1.65 9.43 4.26
C TYR A 417 -2.13 8.09 3.73
N SER A 418 -1.33 7.06 3.92
CA SER A 418 -1.66 5.68 3.55
C SER A 418 -1.05 4.70 4.56
N SER A 419 -1.53 3.46 4.57
CA SER A 419 -1.06 2.46 5.51
C SER A 419 0.46 2.26 5.44
N SER A 420 1.00 2.02 4.23
CA SER A 420 2.44 1.82 4.02
C SER A 420 2.82 2.13 2.57
N ALA A 421 3.94 2.81 2.37
CA ALA A 421 4.44 3.13 1.03
C ALA A 421 5.49 2.14 0.51
N GLY A 422 6.05 1.29 1.37
CA GLY A 422 7.10 0.34 1.01
C GLY A 422 8.50 0.85 1.35
N SER A 423 9.34 1.20 0.38
CA SER A 423 10.70 1.71 0.65
C SER A 423 10.79 3.22 0.55
N LYS A 424 9.95 3.82 -0.27
CA LYS A 424 9.83 5.25 -0.49
C LYS A 424 8.37 5.61 -0.65
N THR A 425 7.99 6.80 -0.21
CA THR A 425 6.68 7.36 -0.57
C THR A 425 6.68 7.73 -2.05
N HIS A 426 5.50 7.84 -2.64
CA HIS A 426 5.33 8.32 -4.00
C HIS A 426 5.04 9.82 -3.99
N SER A 427 5.49 10.54 -5.02
CA SER A 427 5.09 11.93 -5.18
C SER A 427 3.65 12.06 -5.70
N ALA A 428 3.01 13.20 -5.43
CA ALA A 428 1.69 13.50 -5.97
C ALA A 428 1.71 13.49 -7.52
N ALA A 429 2.79 13.93 -8.15
CA ALA A 429 2.95 13.90 -9.60
C ALA A 429 2.96 12.47 -10.17
N GLU A 430 3.61 11.52 -9.48
CA GLU A 430 3.65 10.12 -9.92
C GLU A 430 2.29 9.42 -9.82
N VAL A 431 1.49 9.75 -8.81
CA VAL A 431 0.21 9.07 -8.53
C VAL A 431 -0.97 9.80 -9.18
N TRP A 432 -1.01 11.13 -9.12
CA TRP A 432 -2.16 11.94 -9.53
C TRP A 432 -1.89 12.87 -10.71
N GLY A 433 -0.66 12.88 -11.23
CA GLY A 433 -0.29 13.66 -12.42
C GLY A 433 0.04 15.13 -12.16
N SER A 434 -0.16 15.64 -10.94
CA SER A 434 0.11 17.04 -10.59
C SER A 434 1.12 17.13 -9.46
N ALA A 435 2.14 17.97 -9.62
CA ALA A 435 3.14 18.18 -8.60
C ALA A 435 2.59 19.00 -7.42
N VAL A 436 2.85 18.54 -6.21
CA VAL A 436 2.53 19.25 -4.96
C VAL A 436 3.84 19.38 -4.17
N PRO A 437 4.31 20.62 -3.86
CA PRO A 437 5.67 20.84 -3.35
C PRO A 437 6.04 20.08 -2.08
N TYR A 438 5.07 19.82 -1.21
CA TYR A 438 5.25 19.10 0.06
C TYR A 438 4.86 17.61 -0.02
N LEU A 439 4.39 17.09 -1.17
CA LEU A 439 4.06 15.68 -1.42
C LEU A 439 5.03 15.09 -2.45
N VAL A 440 6.30 15.12 -2.11
CA VAL A 440 7.38 14.51 -2.90
C VAL A 440 7.71 13.12 -2.37
N SER A 441 8.47 12.34 -3.15
CA SER A 441 8.96 11.02 -2.70
C SER A 441 10.03 11.21 -1.62
N VAL A 442 9.82 10.60 -0.45
CA VAL A 442 10.78 10.55 0.65
C VAL A 442 11.05 9.11 1.06
N ASP A 443 12.12 8.89 1.83
CA ASP A 443 12.45 7.56 2.37
C ASP A 443 11.36 7.05 3.32
N ASP A 444 10.94 5.80 3.17
CA ASP A 444 9.98 5.11 4.05
C ASP A 444 10.60 3.82 4.64
N SER A 445 11.94 3.76 4.72
CA SER A 445 12.64 2.65 5.39
C SER A 445 12.17 2.42 6.83
N PRO A 446 11.75 3.45 7.61
CA PRO A 446 11.17 3.23 8.92
C PRO A 446 9.96 2.31 8.94
N SER A 447 9.19 2.23 7.85
CA SER A 447 8.05 1.29 7.74
C SER A 447 8.47 -0.19 7.72
N LYS A 448 9.77 -0.47 7.54
CA LYS A 448 10.36 -1.81 7.53
C LYS A 448 11.12 -2.16 8.81
N TYR A 449 11.24 -1.25 9.75
CA TYR A 449 11.86 -1.56 11.04
C TYR A 449 11.09 -2.68 11.74
N ALA A 450 11.78 -3.56 12.45
CA ALA A 450 11.14 -4.63 13.21
C ALA A 450 10.10 -4.07 14.20
N SER A 451 10.37 -2.90 14.78
CA SER A 451 9.46 -2.17 15.68
C SER A 451 8.18 -1.66 14.99
N ALA A 452 8.19 -1.48 13.67
CA ALA A 452 7.00 -1.09 12.93
C ALA A 452 5.99 -2.24 12.78
N GLN A 453 6.44 -3.50 12.83
CA GLN A 453 5.61 -4.71 12.68
C GLN A 453 4.67 -4.61 11.46
N ASN A 454 5.19 -4.19 10.33
CA ASN A 454 4.42 -3.87 9.15
C ASN A 454 4.11 -5.12 8.30
N PRO A 455 2.86 -5.62 8.28
CA PRO A 455 2.48 -6.78 7.46
C PRO A 455 2.39 -6.45 5.96
N ASN A 456 2.56 -5.18 5.61
CA ASN A 456 2.53 -4.70 4.24
C ASN A 456 3.91 -4.30 3.72
N ALA A 457 4.98 -4.54 4.48
CA ALA A 457 6.36 -4.29 4.05
C ALA A 457 6.70 -5.08 2.77
N SER A 458 6.16 -6.29 2.65
CA SER A 458 6.17 -7.08 1.43
C SER A 458 4.92 -7.95 1.36
N TRP A 459 4.44 -8.23 0.14
CA TRP A 459 3.31 -9.12 -0.09
C TRP A 459 3.47 -9.88 -1.42
N SER A 460 2.80 -11.01 -1.54
CA SER A 460 2.76 -11.81 -2.76
C SER A 460 1.34 -12.30 -3.03
N VAL A 461 0.93 -12.25 -4.28
CA VAL A 461 -0.37 -12.74 -4.76
C VAL A 461 -0.13 -13.58 -6.01
N THR A 462 -0.86 -14.67 -6.14
CA THR A 462 -0.92 -15.45 -7.38
C THR A 462 -2.20 -15.08 -8.12
N ALA A 463 -2.07 -14.39 -9.25
CA ALA A 463 -3.18 -14.08 -10.15
C ALA A 463 -3.38 -15.22 -11.14
N LYS A 464 -4.60 -15.73 -11.30
CA LYS A 464 -4.91 -16.75 -12.31
C LYS A 464 -4.84 -16.15 -13.71
N GLN A 465 -4.58 -17.00 -14.71
CA GLN A 465 -4.59 -16.60 -16.11
C GLN A 465 -5.89 -15.89 -16.52
N ALA A 466 -7.04 -16.41 -16.09
CA ALA A 466 -8.34 -15.82 -16.40
C ALA A 466 -8.49 -14.39 -15.85
N ASP A 467 -8.00 -14.15 -14.62
CA ASP A 467 -8.06 -12.82 -13.97
C ASP A 467 -7.16 -11.83 -14.71
N MET A 468 -5.96 -12.28 -15.13
CA MET A 468 -5.04 -11.46 -15.92
C MET A 468 -5.60 -11.15 -17.31
N ALA A 469 -6.15 -12.15 -18.00
CA ALA A 469 -6.77 -11.99 -19.31
C ALA A 469 -7.94 -10.98 -19.23
N THR A 470 -8.81 -11.14 -18.24
CA THR A 470 -9.93 -10.22 -17.98
C THR A 470 -9.44 -8.80 -17.67
N ALA A 471 -8.41 -8.68 -16.81
CA ALA A 471 -7.87 -7.36 -16.43
C ALA A 471 -7.38 -6.57 -17.65
N PHE A 472 -6.69 -7.22 -18.58
CA PHE A 472 -6.15 -6.58 -19.79
C PHE A 472 -7.12 -6.59 -20.99
N GLY A 473 -8.26 -7.31 -20.94
CA GLY A 473 -9.16 -7.45 -22.08
C GLY A 473 -8.54 -8.27 -23.22
N LEU A 474 -7.71 -9.27 -22.89
CA LEU A 474 -7.06 -10.17 -23.83
C LEU A 474 -7.67 -11.58 -23.72
N ALA A 475 -7.57 -12.38 -24.79
CA ALA A 475 -7.99 -13.78 -24.76
C ALA A 475 -7.10 -14.61 -23.82
N ASP A 476 -5.81 -14.27 -23.76
CA ASP A 476 -4.81 -14.86 -22.87
C ASP A 476 -3.69 -13.84 -22.61
N VAL A 477 -2.87 -14.09 -21.59
CA VAL A 477 -1.66 -13.32 -21.29
C VAL A 477 -0.48 -14.28 -21.18
N ARG A 478 0.50 -14.12 -22.06
CA ARG A 478 1.75 -14.91 -21.98
C ARG A 478 2.82 -14.26 -21.12
N ALA A 479 2.82 -12.92 -21.03
CA ALA A 479 3.81 -12.17 -20.29
C ALA A 479 3.28 -10.77 -19.95
N VAL A 480 3.77 -10.22 -18.84
CA VAL A 480 3.52 -8.84 -18.44
C VAL A 480 4.86 -8.16 -18.16
N ALA A 481 5.15 -7.10 -18.88
CA ALA A 481 6.30 -6.23 -18.62
C ALA A 481 5.83 -5.00 -17.84
N VAL A 482 6.57 -4.60 -16.79
CA VAL A 482 6.26 -3.40 -16.02
C VAL A 482 7.39 -2.38 -16.13
N THR A 483 7.00 -1.11 -16.28
CA THR A 483 7.91 0.04 -16.11
C THR A 483 7.58 0.73 -14.79
N LYS A 484 8.59 1.27 -14.11
CA LYS A 484 8.41 1.89 -12.79
C LYS A 484 8.92 3.32 -12.78
N THR A 485 8.37 4.12 -11.87
CA THR A 485 8.87 5.45 -11.52
C THR A 485 10.12 5.34 -10.62
N GLY A 486 10.74 6.47 -10.32
CA GLY A 486 11.89 6.54 -9.40
C GLY A 486 11.57 6.12 -7.97
N SER A 487 10.31 6.22 -7.54
CA SER A 487 9.84 5.74 -6.24
C SER A 487 9.44 4.26 -6.22
N GLY A 488 9.46 3.57 -7.38
CA GLY A 488 9.11 2.15 -7.50
C GLY A 488 7.63 1.87 -7.81
N LEU A 489 6.82 2.92 -8.02
CA LEU A 489 5.44 2.80 -8.48
C LEU A 489 5.41 2.24 -9.91
N VAL A 490 4.53 1.29 -10.21
CA VAL A 490 4.32 0.82 -11.59
C VAL A 490 3.65 1.93 -12.41
N LYS A 491 4.41 2.49 -13.36
CA LYS A 491 3.89 3.48 -14.32
C LYS A 491 3.01 2.80 -15.36
N THR A 492 3.53 1.73 -15.96
CA THR A 492 2.82 0.97 -17.02
C THR A 492 3.04 -0.52 -16.82
N ALA A 493 1.98 -1.30 -16.93
CA ALA A 493 2.00 -2.74 -17.08
C ALA A 493 1.52 -3.09 -18.47
N LYS A 494 2.40 -3.66 -19.31
CA LYS A 494 2.09 -4.07 -20.69
C LYS A 494 1.98 -5.58 -20.76
N ALA A 495 0.79 -6.09 -21.01
CA ALA A 495 0.54 -7.51 -21.27
C ALA A 495 0.72 -7.82 -22.75
N THR A 496 1.16 -9.06 -23.04
CA THR A 496 1.27 -9.60 -24.40
C THR A 496 0.59 -10.98 -24.41
N SER A 497 -0.31 -11.21 -25.35
CA SER A 497 -0.96 -12.51 -25.56
C SER A 497 -0.02 -13.50 -26.27
N VAL A 498 -0.40 -14.78 -26.29
CA VAL A 498 0.33 -15.81 -27.07
C VAL A 498 0.38 -15.44 -28.55
N LYS A 499 -0.70 -14.86 -29.11
CA LYS A 499 -0.75 -14.40 -30.51
C LYS A 499 -0.04 -13.06 -30.75
N GLY A 500 0.55 -12.46 -29.72
CA GLY A 500 1.32 -11.22 -29.84
C GLY A 500 0.50 -9.93 -29.69
N LYS A 501 -0.83 -9.98 -29.49
CA LYS A 501 -1.63 -8.79 -29.17
C LYS A 501 -1.17 -8.21 -27.84
N THR A 502 -1.08 -6.89 -27.76
CA THR A 502 -0.62 -6.20 -26.56
C THR A 502 -1.67 -5.23 -26.05
N GLU A 503 -1.79 -5.13 -24.73
CA GLU A 503 -2.60 -4.14 -24.04
C GLU A 503 -1.82 -3.57 -22.85
N SER A 504 -2.11 -2.32 -22.49
CA SER A 504 -1.40 -1.62 -21.42
C SER A 504 -2.38 -1.02 -20.41
N LEU A 505 -2.01 -1.12 -19.13
CA LEU A 505 -2.71 -0.50 -18.01
C LEU A 505 -1.72 0.30 -17.17
N THR A 506 -2.22 1.31 -16.46
CA THR A 506 -1.43 1.91 -15.38
C THR A 506 -1.31 0.93 -14.20
N GLY A 507 -0.33 1.13 -13.34
CA GLY A 507 -0.19 0.32 -12.12
C GLY A 507 -1.43 0.38 -11.25
N ASP A 508 -2.09 1.55 -11.13
CA ASP A 508 -3.30 1.70 -10.33
C ASP A 508 -4.53 1.02 -10.97
N GLN A 509 -4.67 1.09 -12.29
CA GLN A 509 -5.71 0.34 -12.99
C GLN A 509 -5.57 -1.18 -12.78
N LEU A 510 -4.35 -1.71 -12.89
CA LEU A 510 -4.10 -3.14 -12.66
C LEU A 510 -4.29 -3.50 -11.19
N ARG A 511 -3.84 -2.63 -10.26
CA ARG A 511 -4.10 -2.77 -8.81
C ARG A 511 -5.60 -2.92 -8.53
N THR A 512 -6.41 -2.04 -9.09
CA THR A 512 -7.86 -2.02 -8.88
C THR A 512 -8.52 -3.29 -9.45
N LYS A 513 -8.19 -3.66 -10.69
CA LYS A 513 -8.75 -4.84 -11.36
C LYS A 513 -8.40 -6.16 -10.67
N LEU A 514 -7.18 -6.28 -10.14
CA LEU A 514 -6.69 -7.47 -9.42
C LEU A 514 -6.79 -7.36 -7.88
N LYS A 515 -7.36 -6.28 -7.35
CA LYS A 515 -7.49 -5.99 -5.90
C LYS A 515 -6.17 -6.10 -5.15
N LEU A 516 -5.08 -5.58 -5.73
CA LEU A 516 -3.76 -5.58 -5.10
C LEU A 516 -3.69 -4.51 -4.02
N LYS A 517 -2.81 -4.69 -3.02
CA LYS A 517 -2.65 -3.76 -1.90
C LYS A 517 -2.13 -2.38 -2.32
N SER A 518 -1.23 -2.33 -3.29
CA SER A 518 -0.62 -1.09 -3.81
C SER A 518 -0.28 -1.23 -5.29
N ALA A 519 0.09 -0.13 -5.92
CA ALA A 519 0.62 -0.14 -7.29
C ALA A 519 2.16 -0.29 -7.34
N SER A 520 2.81 -0.63 -6.21
CA SER A 520 4.25 -0.90 -6.13
C SER A 520 4.51 -2.41 -6.18
N PHE A 521 4.57 -2.97 -7.38
CA PHE A 521 4.70 -4.42 -7.58
C PHE A 521 5.60 -4.79 -8.76
N SER A 522 5.90 -6.07 -8.88
CA SER A 522 6.46 -6.75 -10.06
C SER A 522 5.62 -7.97 -10.38
N VAL A 523 5.60 -8.34 -11.66
CA VAL A 523 4.93 -9.55 -12.17
C VAL A 523 6.01 -10.50 -12.66
N ALA A 524 5.93 -11.77 -12.27
CA ALA A 524 6.83 -12.83 -12.71
C ALA A 524 6.05 -14.02 -13.27
#